data_fbde89a2df22f2a0f49c3bfff57f4f73
#
_entry.id   fbde89a2df22f2a0f49c3bfff57f4f73
#
_cell.length_a   1.000
_cell.length_b   1.000
_cell.length_c   1.000
_cell.angle_alpha   90.00
_cell.angle_beta   90.00
_cell.angle_gamma   90.00
#
_symmetry.space_group_name_H-M   'P 1'
#
loop_
_entity.id
_entity.type
_entity.pdbx_description
1 polymer ?
#
loop_
_entity_poly.entity_id
_entity_poly.type
_entity_poly.pdbx_seq_one_letter_code
_entity_poly.pdbx_strand_id
1 'polypeptide(L)'
;MSDVAVLFDMDGLLIDSEPLWLEAETAVMARLGAPWTEADQRQLLGGSLDRSVSYMLAKAARPVTPDTLAAWLMAGITERVRRDVPLQPGARELLASVTRAGLPHALVTSSERTFMDAVLASTGLRFDVLVCADDVTATKPDPEPYLLAAKLIGVPPADCFALEDSPNGVASAEAAGCRVIAVPSVVPIGPAPGRTVVRSLLDLRADASGISAAGG
;
A
#
# COMPACT_ATOMS: atom_id res chain seq x y z
N MET A 1 19.64 17.66 10.09
CA MET A 1 18.66 16.83 9.39
C MET A 1 18.79 15.44 9.99
N SER A 2 17.74 14.67 10.09
CA SER A 2 17.83 13.29 10.62
C SER A 2 18.61 12.43 9.62
N ASP A 3 19.48 11.54 10.13
CA ASP A 3 20.28 10.63 9.31
C ASP A 3 19.46 9.41 8.84
N VAL A 4 18.21 9.28 9.30
CA VAL A 4 17.30 8.19 8.95
C VAL A 4 15.93 8.72 8.51
N ALA A 5 15.22 7.95 7.68
CA ALA A 5 13.87 8.27 7.21
C ALA A 5 12.95 7.05 7.30
N VAL A 6 11.62 7.28 7.20
CA VAL A 6 10.61 6.23 7.21
C VAL A 6 9.76 6.30 5.94
N LEU A 7 9.70 5.19 5.21
CA LEU A 7 8.96 5.03 3.97
C LEU A 7 7.80 4.07 4.22
N PHE A 8 6.57 4.54 4.04
CA PHE A 8 5.37 3.76 4.29
C PHE A 8 4.73 3.32 2.99
N ASP A 9 4.42 2.04 2.85
CA ASP A 9 3.41 1.62 1.90
C ASP A 9 2.02 2.14 2.32
N MET A 10 1.02 2.03 1.44
CA MET A 10 -0.34 2.50 1.66
C MET A 10 -1.34 1.36 1.86
N ASP A 11 -1.57 0.59 0.79
CA ASP A 11 -2.63 -0.40 0.72
C ASP A 11 -2.28 -1.66 1.51
N GLY A 12 -3.11 -2.03 2.48
CA GLY A 12 -2.85 -3.17 3.36
C GLY A 12 -1.95 -2.83 4.57
N LEU A 13 -1.09 -1.80 4.46
CA LEU A 13 -0.23 -1.35 5.56
C LEU A 13 -0.88 -0.26 6.41
N LEU A 14 -1.25 0.86 5.79
CA LEU A 14 -1.85 2.02 6.48
C LEU A 14 -3.36 1.98 6.46
N ILE A 15 -3.95 1.48 5.37
CA ILE A 15 -5.39 1.36 5.17
C ILE A 15 -5.79 -0.10 4.94
N ASP A 16 -6.99 -0.46 5.41
CA ASP A 16 -7.65 -1.71 5.06
C ASP A 16 -8.61 -1.45 3.89
N SER A 17 -8.07 -1.52 2.67
CA SER A 17 -8.85 -1.30 1.45
C SER A 17 -9.57 -2.55 0.94
N GLU A 18 -9.27 -3.74 1.47
CA GLU A 18 -9.83 -5.01 0.98
C GLU A 18 -11.37 -5.08 1.04
N PRO A 19 -12.06 -4.65 2.13
CA PRO A 19 -13.52 -4.64 2.14
C PRO A 19 -14.12 -3.72 1.06
N LEU A 20 -13.47 -2.60 0.77
CA LEU A 20 -13.91 -1.64 -0.22
C LEU A 20 -13.72 -2.17 -1.65
N TRP A 21 -12.65 -2.93 -1.89
CA TRP A 21 -12.44 -3.66 -3.14
C TRP A 21 -13.56 -4.67 -3.39
N LEU A 22 -13.90 -5.51 -2.37
CA LEU A 22 -15.00 -6.47 -2.47
C LEU A 22 -16.32 -5.80 -2.87
N GLU A 23 -16.64 -4.66 -2.26
CA GLU A 23 -17.84 -3.91 -2.58
C GLU A 23 -17.81 -3.32 -3.99
N ALA A 24 -16.66 -2.79 -4.45
CA ALA A 24 -16.51 -2.23 -5.79
C ALA A 24 -16.64 -3.33 -6.85
N GLU A 25 -15.94 -4.43 -6.67
CA GLU A 25 -15.97 -5.62 -7.54
C GLU A 25 -17.39 -6.19 -7.63
N THR A 26 -18.07 -6.35 -6.47
CA THR A 26 -19.45 -6.83 -6.41
C THR A 26 -20.39 -5.93 -7.22
N ALA A 27 -20.27 -4.61 -7.07
CA ALA A 27 -21.11 -3.66 -7.80
C ALA A 27 -20.86 -3.71 -9.31
N VAL A 28 -19.60 -3.81 -9.75
CA VAL A 28 -19.22 -3.91 -11.15
C VAL A 28 -19.70 -5.23 -11.74
N MET A 29 -19.53 -6.36 -11.05
CA MET A 29 -19.97 -7.67 -11.53
C MET A 29 -21.50 -7.78 -11.60
N ALA A 30 -22.22 -7.19 -10.66
CA ALA A 30 -23.69 -7.07 -10.74
C ALA A 30 -24.13 -6.31 -12.00
N ARG A 31 -23.44 -5.22 -12.36
CA ARG A 31 -23.67 -4.49 -13.62
C ARG A 31 -23.41 -5.37 -14.86
N LEU A 32 -22.43 -6.27 -14.77
CA LEU A 32 -22.09 -7.22 -15.84
C LEU A 32 -22.96 -8.48 -15.83
N GLY A 33 -23.93 -8.59 -14.91
CA GLY A 33 -24.89 -9.67 -14.83
C GLY A 33 -24.31 -10.99 -14.28
N ALA A 34 -23.22 -10.92 -13.54
CA ALA A 34 -22.57 -12.09 -12.96
C ALA A 34 -22.44 -11.95 -11.41
N PRO A 35 -22.57 -13.04 -10.64
CA PRO A 35 -22.34 -13.03 -9.21
C PRO A 35 -20.86 -12.81 -8.90
N TRP A 36 -20.60 -12.19 -7.76
CA TRP A 36 -19.28 -12.01 -7.19
C TRP A 36 -19.29 -12.38 -5.71
N THR A 37 -18.30 -13.11 -5.28
CA THR A 37 -18.22 -13.66 -3.92
C THR A 37 -16.88 -13.38 -3.28
N GLU A 38 -16.79 -13.51 -1.95
CA GLU A 38 -15.50 -13.49 -1.24
C GLU A 38 -14.50 -14.53 -1.76
N ALA A 39 -14.99 -15.68 -2.28
CA ALA A 39 -14.11 -16.68 -2.86
C ALA A 39 -13.44 -16.17 -4.16
N ASP A 40 -14.13 -15.33 -4.93
CA ASP A 40 -13.59 -14.69 -6.13
C ASP A 40 -12.55 -13.65 -5.72
N GLN A 41 -12.87 -12.79 -4.76
CA GLN A 41 -11.92 -11.80 -4.25
C GLN A 41 -10.65 -12.46 -3.70
N ARG A 42 -10.77 -13.55 -2.93
CA ARG A 42 -9.60 -14.29 -2.42
C ARG A 42 -8.63 -14.78 -3.50
N GLN A 43 -9.11 -14.99 -4.73
CA GLN A 43 -8.23 -15.34 -5.86
C GLN A 43 -7.39 -14.15 -6.34
N LEU A 44 -7.80 -12.93 -6.00
CA LEU A 44 -7.22 -11.69 -6.50
C LEU A 44 -6.34 -10.96 -5.47
N LEU A 45 -6.42 -11.37 -4.21
CA LEU A 45 -5.67 -10.75 -3.10
C LEU A 45 -4.17 -10.64 -3.43
N GLY A 46 -3.61 -9.45 -3.27
CA GLY A 46 -2.21 -9.14 -3.56
C GLY A 46 -1.85 -9.19 -5.04
N GLY A 47 -2.86 -9.28 -5.95
CA GLY A 47 -2.69 -9.24 -7.40
C GLY A 47 -2.67 -7.82 -7.97
N SER A 48 -2.37 -7.72 -9.27
CA SER A 48 -2.47 -6.45 -10.01
C SER A 48 -3.89 -6.18 -10.49
N LEU A 49 -4.20 -4.91 -10.82
CA LEU A 49 -5.46 -4.51 -11.44
C LEU A 49 -5.72 -5.30 -12.73
N ASP A 50 -4.70 -5.52 -13.58
CA ASP A 50 -4.81 -6.28 -14.81
C ASP A 50 -5.24 -7.72 -14.58
N ARG A 51 -4.73 -8.37 -13.51
CA ARG A 51 -5.14 -9.70 -13.10
C ARG A 51 -6.61 -9.71 -12.67
N SER A 52 -7.03 -8.73 -11.88
CA SER A 52 -8.42 -8.58 -11.45
C SER A 52 -9.35 -8.39 -12.64
N VAL A 53 -9.01 -7.48 -13.55
CA VAL A 53 -9.76 -7.23 -14.80
C VAL A 53 -9.88 -8.49 -15.63
N SER A 54 -8.78 -9.21 -15.85
CA SER A 54 -8.79 -10.45 -16.65
C SER A 54 -9.67 -11.53 -16.04
N TYR A 55 -9.61 -11.72 -14.73
CA TYR A 55 -10.45 -12.69 -14.00
C TYR A 55 -11.95 -12.31 -14.07
N MET A 56 -12.27 -11.03 -13.86
CA MET A 56 -13.63 -10.53 -13.91
C MET A 56 -14.23 -10.63 -15.32
N LEU A 57 -13.45 -10.34 -16.37
CA LEU A 57 -13.88 -10.50 -17.77
C LEU A 57 -14.25 -11.94 -18.09
N ALA A 58 -13.50 -12.92 -17.58
CA ALA A 58 -13.78 -14.35 -17.78
C ALA A 58 -15.11 -14.79 -17.14
N LYS A 59 -15.61 -14.06 -16.14
CA LYS A 59 -16.86 -14.34 -15.41
C LYS A 59 -18.04 -13.46 -15.87
N ALA A 60 -17.78 -12.37 -16.59
CA ALA A 60 -18.80 -11.41 -17.00
C ALA A 60 -19.82 -12.06 -17.94
N ALA A 61 -21.13 -11.85 -17.67
CA ALA A 61 -22.20 -12.32 -18.55
C ALA A 61 -22.52 -11.33 -19.69
N ARG A 62 -22.03 -10.10 -19.59
CA ARG A 62 -22.19 -9.04 -20.60
C ARG A 62 -20.83 -8.59 -21.11
N PRO A 63 -20.68 -8.29 -22.40
CA PRO A 63 -19.42 -7.84 -22.96
C PRO A 63 -19.04 -6.45 -22.43
N VAL A 64 -17.75 -6.28 -22.11
CA VAL A 64 -17.13 -5.03 -21.71
C VAL A 64 -15.67 -5.07 -22.14
N THR A 65 -15.07 -3.92 -22.46
CA THR A 65 -13.64 -3.85 -22.75
C THR A 65 -12.83 -3.86 -21.44
N PRO A 66 -11.58 -4.37 -21.43
CA PRO A 66 -10.70 -4.32 -20.27
C PRO A 66 -10.56 -2.91 -19.68
N ASP A 67 -10.32 -1.91 -20.52
CA ASP A 67 -10.15 -0.51 -20.07
C ASP A 67 -11.42 0.04 -19.42
N THR A 68 -12.60 -0.28 -19.97
CA THR A 68 -13.86 0.15 -19.37
C THR A 68 -14.09 -0.51 -18.01
N LEU A 69 -13.77 -1.79 -17.90
CA LEU A 69 -13.89 -2.52 -16.63
C LEU A 69 -12.92 -1.97 -15.57
N ALA A 70 -11.66 -1.74 -15.95
CA ALA A 70 -10.66 -1.11 -15.08
C ALA A 70 -11.14 0.26 -14.60
N ALA A 71 -11.63 1.12 -15.51
CA ALA A 71 -12.14 2.45 -15.17
C ALA A 71 -13.33 2.38 -14.20
N TRP A 72 -14.25 1.42 -14.36
CA TRP A 72 -15.38 1.25 -13.43
C TRP A 72 -14.91 0.78 -12.06
N LEU A 73 -13.94 -0.13 -11.98
CA LEU A 73 -13.36 -0.58 -10.71
C LEU A 73 -12.68 0.58 -9.99
N MET A 74 -11.79 1.31 -10.68
CA MET A 74 -11.05 2.43 -10.10
C MET A 74 -11.99 3.55 -9.65
N ALA A 75 -13.01 3.89 -10.44
CA ALA A 75 -14.03 4.85 -10.03
C ALA A 75 -14.81 4.37 -8.81
N GLY A 76 -15.19 3.08 -8.79
CA GLY A 76 -15.96 2.48 -7.71
C GLY A 76 -15.21 2.42 -6.40
N ILE A 77 -13.92 2.02 -6.41
CA ILE A 77 -13.09 1.99 -5.18
C ILE A 77 -12.77 3.41 -4.70
N THR A 78 -12.41 4.32 -5.59
CA THR A 78 -12.10 5.71 -5.24
C THR A 78 -13.30 6.42 -4.59
N GLU A 79 -14.51 6.19 -5.09
CA GLU A 79 -15.74 6.76 -4.49
C GLU A 79 -15.97 6.23 -3.06
N ARG A 80 -15.68 4.96 -2.80
CA ARG A 80 -15.80 4.36 -1.46
C ARG A 80 -14.77 4.94 -0.50
N VAL A 81 -13.54 4.99 -0.93
CA VAL A 81 -12.44 5.60 -0.15
C VAL A 81 -12.73 7.04 0.22
N ARG A 82 -13.33 7.84 -0.69
CA ARG A 82 -13.73 9.23 -0.39
C ARG A 82 -14.78 9.33 0.71
N ARG A 83 -15.62 8.32 0.88
CA ARG A 83 -16.62 8.29 1.96
C ARG A 83 -15.99 7.93 3.28
N ASP A 84 -15.27 6.82 3.30
CA ASP A 84 -14.56 6.33 4.48
C ASP A 84 -13.60 5.21 4.06
N VAL A 85 -12.41 5.18 4.65
CA VAL A 85 -11.47 4.09 4.52
C VAL A 85 -10.92 3.73 5.89
N PRO A 86 -11.07 2.46 6.33
CA PRO A 86 -10.53 2.02 7.61
C PRO A 86 -9.01 2.12 7.62
N LEU A 87 -8.45 2.65 8.71
CA LEU A 87 -7.02 2.58 8.96
C LEU A 87 -6.67 1.22 9.57
N GLN A 88 -5.50 0.69 9.21
CA GLN A 88 -4.93 -0.45 9.92
C GLN A 88 -4.62 -0.09 11.37
N PRO A 89 -4.77 -1.06 12.32
CA PRO A 89 -4.47 -0.82 13.72
C PRO A 89 -3.03 -0.32 13.92
N GLY A 90 -2.88 0.84 14.55
CA GLY A 90 -1.58 1.46 14.82
C GLY A 90 -1.07 2.41 13.73
N ALA A 91 -1.73 2.52 12.57
CA ALA A 91 -1.26 3.35 11.46
C ALA A 91 -1.14 4.84 11.85
N ARG A 92 -2.19 5.40 12.47
CA ARG A 92 -2.19 6.79 12.91
C ARG A 92 -1.21 7.06 14.04
N GLU A 93 -1.15 6.15 14.99
CA GLU A 93 -0.28 6.23 16.17
C GLU A 93 1.20 6.17 15.77
N LEU A 94 1.56 5.26 14.88
CA LEU A 94 2.92 5.12 14.40
C LEU A 94 3.34 6.36 13.58
N LEU A 95 2.53 6.79 12.61
CA LEU A 95 2.82 8.00 11.83
C LEU A 95 2.98 9.23 12.73
N ALA A 96 2.10 9.39 13.73
CA ALA A 96 2.23 10.47 14.71
C ALA A 96 3.51 10.36 15.54
N SER A 97 3.98 9.14 15.84
CA SER A 97 5.25 8.95 16.58
C SER A 97 6.46 9.30 15.70
N VAL A 98 6.44 8.94 14.41
CA VAL A 98 7.47 9.30 13.42
C VAL A 98 7.58 10.81 13.29
N THR A 99 6.44 11.49 13.14
CA THR A 99 6.37 12.97 13.07
C THR A 99 6.91 13.61 14.36
N ARG A 100 6.53 13.11 15.55
CA ARG A 100 7.04 13.64 16.83
C ARG A 100 8.53 13.40 17.03
N ALA A 101 9.07 12.31 16.49
CA ALA A 101 10.51 12.03 16.50
C ALA A 101 11.30 12.93 15.52
N GLY A 102 10.60 13.71 14.69
CA GLY A 102 11.23 14.58 13.70
C GLY A 102 11.87 13.80 12.54
N LEU A 103 11.41 12.58 12.29
CA LEU A 103 11.92 11.76 11.20
C LEU A 103 11.24 12.15 9.88
N PRO A 104 12.00 12.44 8.81
CA PRO A 104 11.45 12.58 7.47
C PRO A 104 10.70 11.31 7.06
N HIS A 105 9.55 11.47 6.39
CA HIS A 105 8.74 10.31 6.03
C HIS A 105 8.02 10.49 4.70
N ALA A 106 7.91 9.38 3.95
CA ALA A 106 7.24 9.33 2.67
C ALA A 106 6.14 8.27 2.64
N LEU A 107 5.12 8.51 1.79
CA LEU A 107 4.19 7.50 1.32
C LEU A 107 4.69 6.97 -0.02
N VAL A 108 4.75 5.64 -0.18
CA VAL A 108 5.24 4.97 -1.39
C VAL A 108 4.24 3.89 -1.79
N THR A 109 3.44 4.14 -2.81
CA THR A 109 2.38 3.21 -3.25
C THR A 109 2.47 2.86 -4.73
N SER A 110 1.98 1.66 -5.10
CA SER A 110 1.74 1.28 -6.49
C SER A 110 0.37 1.74 -7.03
N SER A 111 -0.43 2.40 -6.20
CA SER A 111 -1.70 2.98 -6.60
C SER A 111 -1.52 4.30 -7.36
N GLU A 112 -2.50 4.63 -8.20
CA GLU A 112 -2.51 5.89 -8.97
C GLU A 112 -2.73 7.12 -8.06
N ARG A 113 -2.30 8.28 -8.56
CA ARG A 113 -2.40 9.57 -7.87
C ARG A 113 -3.82 9.88 -7.39
N THR A 114 -4.80 9.66 -8.23
CA THR A 114 -6.21 9.95 -7.91
C THR A 114 -6.73 9.13 -6.73
N PHE A 115 -6.29 7.88 -6.61
CA PHE A 115 -6.66 7.00 -5.51
C PHE A 115 -5.91 7.40 -4.23
N MET A 116 -4.59 7.61 -4.31
CA MET A 116 -3.78 8.07 -3.18
C MET A 116 -4.32 9.38 -2.59
N ASP A 117 -4.65 10.37 -3.44
CA ASP A 117 -5.19 11.65 -3.00
C ASP A 117 -6.55 11.48 -2.29
N ALA A 118 -7.40 10.56 -2.76
CA ALA A 118 -8.66 10.23 -2.11
C ALA A 118 -8.44 9.62 -0.71
N VAL A 119 -7.47 8.72 -0.57
CA VAL A 119 -7.08 8.14 0.72
C VAL A 119 -6.58 9.23 1.68
N LEU A 120 -5.66 10.09 1.23
CA LEU A 120 -5.12 11.16 2.06
C LEU A 120 -6.20 12.18 2.49
N ALA A 121 -7.13 12.50 1.60
CA ALA A 121 -8.24 13.39 1.90
C ALA A 121 -9.21 12.78 2.94
N SER A 122 -9.51 11.48 2.82
CA SER A 122 -10.41 10.76 3.73
C SER A 122 -9.79 10.54 5.11
N THR A 123 -8.51 10.13 5.16
CA THR A 123 -7.83 9.77 6.41
C THR A 123 -7.22 10.95 7.16
N GLY A 124 -6.90 12.03 6.45
CA GLY A 124 -6.15 13.17 6.97
C GLY A 124 -4.67 12.89 7.25
N LEU A 125 -4.12 11.74 6.82
CA LEU A 125 -2.70 11.44 6.95
C LEU A 125 -1.86 12.44 6.14
N ARG A 126 -0.65 12.75 6.61
CA ARG A 126 0.27 13.71 5.98
C ARG A 126 1.67 13.12 5.92
N PHE A 127 2.37 13.38 4.82
CA PHE A 127 3.73 12.93 4.56
C PHE A 127 4.54 14.06 3.96
N ASP A 128 5.86 14.05 4.15
CA ASP A 128 6.76 15.04 3.57
C ASP A 128 6.94 14.81 2.05
N VAL A 129 6.91 13.55 1.64
CA VAL A 129 7.05 13.11 0.23
C VAL A 129 5.97 12.09 -0.10
N LEU A 130 5.44 12.18 -1.31
CA LEU A 130 4.46 11.25 -1.88
C LEU A 130 5.03 10.67 -3.17
N VAL A 131 5.05 9.33 -3.28
CA VAL A 131 5.42 8.59 -4.49
C VAL A 131 4.31 7.60 -4.81
N CYS A 132 3.78 7.68 -6.02
CA CYS A 132 2.70 6.82 -6.52
C CYS A 132 3.06 6.24 -7.89
N ALA A 133 2.19 5.41 -8.47
CA ALA A 133 2.42 4.79 -9.78
C ALA A 133 2.73 5.81 -10.88
N ASP A 134 2.12 7.00 -10.84
CA ASP A 134 2.29 8.05 -11.86
C ASP A 134 3.67 8.72 -11.82
N ASP A 135 4.44 8.54 -10.75
CA ASP A 135 5.75 9.19 -10.55
C ASP A 135 6.92 8.32 -11.03
N VAL A 136 6.68 7.07 -11.39
CA VAL A 136 7.71 6.06 -11.72
C VAL A 136 7.43 5.38 -13.05
N THR A 137 8.47 4.81 -13.64
CA THR A 137 8.34 4.02 -14.87
C THR A 137 7.91 2.59 -14.57
N ALA A 138 8.39 2.05 -13.44
CA ALA A 138 8.07 0.70 -12.96
C ALA A 138 7.62 0.75 -11.50
N THR A 139 6.46 0.12 -11.22
CA THR A 139 5.93 -0.01 -9.87
C THR A 139 6.55 -1.22 -9.14
N LYS A 140 6.26 -1.38 -7.85
CA LYS A 140 6.67 -2.56 -7.08
C LYS A 140 6.31 -3.87 -7.83
N PRO A 141 7.20 -4.85 -7.94
CA PRO A 141 8.41 -5.07 -7.14
C PRO A 141 9.69 -4.40 -7.64
N ASP A 142 9.64 -3.51 -8.65
CA ASP A 142 10.81 -2.74 -9.07
C ASP A 142 11.27 -1.82 -7.92
N PRO A 143 12.59 -1.61 -7.70
CA PRO A 143 13.10 -0.73 -6.64
C PRO A 143 12.83 0.77 -6.89
N GLU A 144 12.46 1.18 -8.10
CA GLU A 144 12.33 2.58 -8.51
C GLU A 144 11.49 3.42 -7.53
N PRO A 145 10.31 2.98 -7.03
CA PRO A 145 9.50 3.79 -6.11
C PRO A 145 10.22 4.15 -4.80
N TYR A 146 10.92 3.18 -4.20
CA TYR A 146 11.67 3.40 -2.96
C TYR A 146 12.94 4.22 -3.18
N LEU A 147 13.64 4.00 -4.30
CA LEU A 147 14.80 4.81 -4.69
C LEU A 147 14.39 6.27 -4.92
N LEU A 148 13.26 6.51 -5.58
CA LEU A 148 12.72 7.85 -5.79
C LEU A 148 12.34 8.52 -4.46
N ALA A 149 11.66 7.81 -3.57
CA ALA A 149 11.28 8.34 -2.27
C ALA A 149 12.50 8.71 -1.42
N ALA A 150 13.51 7.84 -1.34
CA ALA A 150 14.77 8.10 -0.65
C ALA A 150 15.51 9.33 -1.22
N LYS A 151 15.54 9.44 -2.55
CA LYS A 151 16.13 10.61 -3.26
C LYS A 151 15.39 11.91 -2.92
N LEU A 152 14.06 11.91 -2.94
CA LEU A 152 13.25 13.10 -2.67
C LEU A 152 13.33 13.54 -1.20
N ILE A 153 13.44 12.58 -0.29
CA ILE A 153 13.65 12.84 1.15
C ILE A 153 15.09 13.30 1.44
N GLY A 154 16.05 12.92 0.60
CA GLY A 154 17.46 13.26 0.78
C GLY A 154 18.20 12.36 1.77
N VAL A 155 17.72 11.12 1.98
CA VAL A 155 18.33 10.12 2.87
C VAL A 155 18.70 8.89 2.04
N PRO A 156 19.92 8.32 2.18
CA PRO A 156 20.31 7.11 1.46
C PRO A 156 19.35 5.95 1.75
N PRO A 157 19.03 5.09 0.77
CA PRO A 157 18.13 3.95 0.98
C PRO A 157 18.53 3.05 2.15
N ALA A 158 19.83 2.82 2.37
CA ALA A 158 20.34 2.00 3.47
C ALA A 158 20.02 2.58 4.88
N ASP A 159 19.66 3.85 4.95
CA ASP A 159 19.26 4.57 6.17
C ASP A 159 17.75 4.83 6.21
N CYS A 160 16.99 4.31 5.23
CA CYS A 160 15.54 4.34 5.23
C CYS A 160 14.95 3.05 5.80
N PHE A 161 13.97 3.20 6.70
CA PHE A 161 13.10 2.10 7.13
C PHE A 161 11.90 2.05 6.20
N ALA A 162 11.73 0.96 5.45
CA ALA A 162 10.57 0.72 4.61
C ALA A 162 9.59 -0.23 5.31
N LEU A 163 8.37 0.24 5.53
CA LEU A 163 7.29 -0.54 6.12
C LEU A 163 6.39 -1.07 5.00
N GLU A 164 6.16 -2.37 4.97
CA GLU A 164 5.47 -3.06 3.89
C GLU A 164 4.61 -4.24 4.37
N ASP A 165 3.49 -4.48 3.67
CA ASP A 165 2.56 -5.57 3.99
C ASP A 165 2.58 -6.72 2.98
N SER A 166 3.15 -6.49 1.78
CA SER A 166 3.05 -7.37 0.61
C SER A 166 4.41 -7.93 0.17
N PRO A 167 4.45 -9.14 -0.41
CA PRO A 167 5.69 -9.69 -0.97
C PRO A 167 6.32 -8.82 -2.07
N ASN A 168 5.50 -8.19 -2.93
CA ASN A 168 5.99 -7.31 -4.00
C ASN A 168 6.63 -6.04 -3.43
N GLY A 169 5.99 -5.44 -2.43
CA GLY A 169 6.52 -4.26 -1.79
C GLY A 169 7.79 -4.53 -1.00
N VAL A 170 7.83 -5.63 -0.26
CA VAL A 170 9.04 -6.07 0.44
C VAL A 170 10.19 -6.30 -0.56
N ALA A 171 9.94 -6.98 -1.69
CA ALA A 171 10.96 -7.21 -2.71
C ALA A 171 11.48 -5.87 -3.29
N SER A 172 10.60 -4.90 -3.54
CA SER A 172 10.93 -3.57 -4.03
C SER A 172 11.83 -2.81 -3.04
N ALA A 173 11.45 -2.78 -1.75
CA ALA A 173 12.20 -2.10 -0.71
C ALA A 173 13.57 -2.73 -0.45
N GLU A 174 13.65 -4.07 -0.46
CA GLU A 174 14.91 -4.82 -0.33
C GLU A 174 15.84 -4.56 -1.52
N ALA A 175 15.30 -4.61 -2.75
CA ALA A 175 16.06 -4.30 -3.96
C ALA A 175 16.57 -2.85 -4.00
N ALA A 176 15.84 -1.91 -3.39
CA ALA A 176 16.28 -0.53 -3.20
C ALA A 176 17.38 -0.39 -2.12
N GLY A 177 17.60 -1.41 -1.30
CA GLY A 177 18.59 -1.41 -0.22
C GLY A 177 18.08 -0.81 1.10
N CYS A 178 16.75 -0.72 1.29
CA CYS A 178 16.15 -0.23 2.53
C CYS A 178 16.21 -1.27 3.67
N ARG A 179 16.08 -0.80 4.90
CA ARG A 179 15.83 -1.64 6.10
C ARG A 179 14.34 -1.99 6.13
N VAL A 180 13.99 -3.24 5.85
CA VAL A 180 12.59 -3.61 5.68
C VAL A 180 11.96 -4.07 6.99
N ILE A 181 10.79 -3.51 7.31
CA ILE A 181 9.88 -3.96 8.36
C ILE A 181 8.61 -4.46 7.67
N ALA A 182 8.44 -5.79 7.63
CA ALA A 182 7.26 -6.39 7.06
C ALA A 182 6.16 -6.53 8.12
N VAL A 183 4.95 -6.09 7.76
CA VAL A 183 3.71 -6.18 8.54
C VAL A 183 2.68 -6.93 7.69
N PRO A 184 2.76 -8.27 7.56
CA PRO A 184 1.94 -9.01 6.60
C PRO A 184 0.44 -8.81 6.84
N SER A 185 -0.30 -8.40 5.81
CA SER A 185 -1.75 -8.25 5.84
C SER A 185 -2.45 -9.53 5.36
N VAL A 186 -2.41 -9.80 4.07
CA VAL A 186 -3.15 -10.89 3.42
C VAL A 186 -2.26 -12.08 3.07
N VAL A 187 -1.05 -11.81 2.56
CA VAL A 187 -0.10 -12.84 2.11
C VAL A 187 1.00 -12.99 3.15
N PRO A 188 1.27 -14.22 3.65
CA PRO A 188 2.35 -14.44 4.60
C PRO A 188 3.72 -14.01 4.05
N ILE A 189 4.49 -13.31 4.87
CA ILE A 189 5.87 -12.91 4.57
C ILE A 189 6.75 -13.54 5.64
N GLY A 190 7.71 -14.36 5.21
CA GLY A 190 8.66 -15.01 6.11
C GLY A 190 9.82 -14.11 6.51
N PRO A 191 10.56 -14.48 7.57
CA PRO A 191 11.79 -13.81 7.96
C PRO A 191 12.89 -14.00 6.88
N ALA A 192 13.74 -12.99 6.73
CA ALA A 192 14.92 -13.03 5.87
C ALA A 192 16.04 -12.15 6.47
N PRO A 193 17.31 -12.33 6.07
CA PRO A 193 18.38 -11.44 6.52
C PRO A 193 18.06 -9.97 6.17
N GLY A 194 18.18 -9.07 7.15
CA GLY A 194 17.89 -7.64 6.97
C GLY A 194 16.40 -7.26 7.03
N ARG A 195 15.48 -8.24 7.19
CA ARG A 195 14.05 -8.03 7.33
C ARG A 195 13.58 -8.30 8.75
N THR A 196 12.88 -7.33 9.33
CA THR A 196 12.11 -7.52 10.56
C THR A 196 10.67 -7.85 10.19
N VAL A 197 10.06 -8.85 10.82
CA VAL A 197 8.64 -9.19 10.61
C VAL A 197 7.90 -8.97 11.92
N VAL A 198 6.83 -8.17 11.89
CA VAL A 198 5.94 -7.91 13.03
C VAL A 198 4.50 -8.21 12.65
N ARG A 199 3.60 -8.33 13.62
CA ARG A 199 2.20 -8.70 13.37
C ARG A 199 1.30 -7.50 13.09
N SER A 200 1.69 -6.32 13.62
CA SER A 200 0.88 -5.12 13.55
C SER A 200 1.78 -3.88 13.65
N LEU A 201 1.30 -2.74 13.12
CA LEU A 201 1.93 -1.45 13.36
C LEU A 201 1.89 -1.04 14.83
N LEU A 202 1.00 -1.63 15.64
CA LEU A 202 0.96 -1.47 17.10
C LEU A 202 2.22 -2.01 17.80
N ASP A 203 2.91 -2.96 17.16
CA ASP A 203 4.15 -3.55 17.67
C ASP A 203 5.38 -2.65 17.42
N LEU A 204 5.18 -1.49 16.80
CA LEU A 204 6.27 -0.60 16.38
C LEU A 204 6.27 0.73 17.15
N ARG A 205 7.46 1.29 17.33
CA ARG A 205 7.69 2.62 17.88
C ARG A 205 8.72 3.37 17.07
N ALA A 206 8.58 4.70 17.02
CA ALA A 206 9.56 5.60 16.43
C ALA A 206 10.26 6.43 17.50
N ASP A 207 11.57 6.56 17.37
CA ASP A 207 12.40 7.51 18.10
C ASP A 207 13.42 8.16 17.14
N ALA A 208 14.31 8.99 17.66
CA ALA A 208 15.29 9.71 16.84
C ALA A 208 16.27 8.78 16.06
N SER A 209 16.37 7.50 16.41
CA SER A 209 17.21 6.50 15.73
C SER A 209 16.47 5.70 14.65
N GLY A 210 15.15 5.86 14.53
CA GLY A 210 14.31 5.21 13.52
C GLY A 210 13.14 4.42 14.11
N ILE A 211 12.84 3.27 13.49
CA ILE A 211 11.75 2.37 13.89
C ILE A 211 12.31 1.15 14.60
N SER A 212 11.68 0.78 15.72
CA SER A 212 11.98 -0.44 16.46
C SER A 212 10.71 -1.17 16.90
N ALA A 213 10.84 -2.47 17.20
CA ALA A 213 9.74 -3.22 17.80
C ALA A 213 9.48 -2.73 19.23
N ALA A 214 8.22 -2.56 19.61
CA ALA A 214 7.80 -2.19 20.95
C ALA A 214 7.95 -3.42 21.86
N GLY A 215 8.95 -3.44 22.75
CA GLY A 215 9.10 -4.50 23.74
C GLY A 215 10.27 -5.47 23.53
N GLY A 216 11.39 -4.97 23.01
CA GLY A 216 12.70 -5.60 23.17
C GLY A 216 13.33 -5.21 24.48
#